data_5102c0e8789bbff2a9ee57f712fd02fe
#
_entry.id   5102c0e8789bbff2a9ee57f712fd02fe
#
_cell.length_a   1.000
_cell.length_b   1.000
_cell.length_c   1.000
_cell.angle_alpha   90.00
_cell.angle_beta   90.00
_cell.angle_gamma   90.00
#
_symmetry.space_group_name_H-M   'P 1'
#
loop_
_entity.id
_entity.type
_entity.pdbx_description
1 polymer ?
#
loop_
_entity_poly.entity_id
_entity_poly.type
_entity_poly.pdbx_seq_one_letter_code
_entity_poly.pdbx_strand_id
1 'polypeptide(L)'
;MKVKFLSSACVEIIHDDVKILCDPWLIDGEYYGSWAHYPPFDFDPNYFDDVDFIYISHQHPDHFSVKTLSKLNKKIPVYIHNYHYKFLKNQIESLGFSVIELDHNVRTNVKNDLFINILAADNCNPELCYKFFGCGMKEKPSGSTYNDTMCVIDDGNEVIVNTNDCPFPLAKTSAKLIKQKYRTVNLLLVGYNSAGPYPQCFELNDANYASAKQTVIQKFFKYAEEYVNLLQPAFFL
;
A
#
# COMPACT_ATOMS: atom_id res chain seq x y z
N MET A 1 5.77 -18.80 -2.69
CA MET A 1 4.87 -18.01 -1.79
C MET A 1 3.41 -18.15 -2.21
N LYS A 2 2.45 -18.04 -1.28
CA LYS A 2 1.01 -18.02 -1.54
C LYS A 2 0.45 -16.65 -1.18
N VAL A 3 -0.37 -16.06 -2.05
CA VAL A 3 -1.05 -14.78 -1.80
C VAL A 3 -2.55 -15.04 -1.76
N LYS A 4 -3.19 -14.51 -0.73
CA LYS A 4 -4.64 -14.52 -0.56
C LYS A 4 -5.14 -13.07 -0.56
N PHE A 5 -5.90 -12.69 -1.57
CA PHE A 5 -6.63 -11.43 -1.57
C PHE A 5 -7.80 -11.54 -0.59
N LEU A 6 -7.89 -10.61 0.35
CA LEU A 6 -8.94 -10.57 1.35
C LEU A 6 -10.01 -9.55 0.97
N SER A 7 -9.63 -8.29 0.90
CA SER A 7 -10.54 -7.21 0.52
C SER A 7 -9.75 -5.92 0.24
N SER A 8 -10.16 -5.12 -0.73
CA SER A 8 -9.53 -3.84 -1.06
C SER A 8 -8.01 -3.96 -1.23
N ALA A 9 -7.20 -3.25 -0.44
CA ALA A 9 -5.75 -3.37 -0.43
C ALA A 9 -5.23 -4.48 0.49
N CYS A 10 -6.13 -5.12 1.27
CA CYS A 10 -5.73 -6.12 2.24
C CYS A 10 -5.42 -7.47 1.59
N VAL A 11 -4.18 -7.89 1.73
CA VAL A 11 -3.70 -9.21 1.29
C VAL A 11 -2.97 -9.95 2.42
N GLU A 12 -3.11 -11.26 2.43
CA GLU A 12 -2.36 -12.17 3.27
C GLU A 12 -1.31 -12.87 2.40
N ILE A 13 -0.05 -12.82 2.82
CA ILE A 13 1.06 -13.49 2.12
C ILE A 13 1.60 -14.57 3.04
N ILE A 14 1.70 -15.79 2.54
CA ILE A 14 2.14 -16.95 3.28
C ILE A 14 3.37 -17.54 2.59
N HIS A 15 4.45 -17.70 3.35
CA HIS A 15 5.67 -18.37 2.95
C HIS A 15 6.06 -19.35 4.06
N ASP A 16 5.96 -20.64 3.76
CA ASP A 16 6.13 -21.73 4.72
C ASP A 16 5.27 -21.51 5.99
N ASP A 17 5.88 -21.31 7.14
CA ASP A 17 5.24 -21.04 8.43
C ASP A 17 5.14 -19.54 8.76
N VAL A 18 5.49 -18.65 7.81
CA VAL A 18 5.43 -17.20 7.99
C VAL A 18 4.21 -16.61 7.32
N LYS A 19 3.44 -15.83 8.07
CA LYS A 19 2.24 -15.17 7.60
C LYS A 19 2.33 -13.65 7.76
N ILE A 20 2.13 -12.93 6.67
CA ILE A 20 2.14 -11.47 6.60
C ILE A 20 0.73 -10.98 6.29
N LEU A 21 0.26 -9.98 7.02
CA LEU A 21 -0.97 -9.25 6.71
C LEU A 21 -0.62 -7.84 6.23
N CYS A 22 -1.03 -7.49 5.02
CA CYS A 22 -0.78 -6.18 4.43
C CYS A 22 -2.04 -5.33 4.48
N ASP A 23 -1.90 -4.07 4.89
CA ASP A 23 -2.93 -3.02 4.84
C ASP A 23 -4.33 -3.48 5.32
N PRO A 24 -4.47 -3.88 6.59
CA PRO A 24 -5.68 -4.53 7.08
C PRO A 24 -6.83 -3.56 7.31
N TRP A 25 -7.63 -3.32 6.27
CA TRP A 25 -8.96 -2.76 6.39
C TRP A 25 -9.99 -3.87 6.15
N LEU A 26 -10.65 -4.34 7.20
CA LEU A 26 -11.55 -5.49 7.20
C LEU A 26 -12.88 -5.22 7.93
N ILE A 27 -13.04 -4.03 8.52
CA ILE A 27 -14.26 -3.58 9.20
C ILE A 27 -14.78 -2.32 8.52
N ASP A 28 -16.04 -2.34 8.15
CA ASP A 28 -16.72 -1.25 7.46
C ASP A 28 -16.75 0.07 8.24
N GLY A 29 -16.97 1.16 7.51
CA GLY A 29 -17.24 2.47 8.04
C GLY A 29 -16.04 3.37 8.17
N GLU A 30 -14.99 3.16 7.38
CA GLU A 30 -13.93 4.14 7.22
C GLU A 30 -14.44 5.39 6.48
N TYR A 31 -13.62 6.46 6.46
CA TYR A 31 -14.01 7.76 5.92
C TYR A 31 -15.38 8.24 6.46
N TYR A 32 -15.47 8.32 7.80
CA TYR A 32 -16.67 8.79 8.52
C TYR A 32 -17.93 7.93 8.27
N GLY A 33 -17.77 6.64 8.05
CA GLY A 33 -18.87 5.70 7.84
C GLY A 33 -19.32 5.56 6.39
N SER A 34 -18.66 6.23 5.44
CA SER A 34 -19.07 6.23 4.03
C SER A 34 -18.55 5.04 3.23
N TRP A 35 -17.51 4.32 3.72
CA TRP A 35 -16.90 3.22 3.01
C TRP A 35 -17.24 1.87 3.62
N ALA A 36 -17.67 0.95 2.76
CA ALA A 36 -18.01 -0.41 3.12
C ALA A 36 -17.47 -1.39 2.07
N HIS A 37 -17.25 -2.63 2.49
CA HIS A 37 -16.82 -3.71 1.60
C HIS A 37 -17.99 -4.22 0.74
N TYR A 38 -17.71 -4.50 -0.52
CA TYR A 38 -18.63 -5.20 -1.38
C TYR A 38 -17.91 -6.28 -2.22
N PRO A 39 -18.27 -7.55 -2.07
CA PRO A 39 -19.23 -8.09 -1.09
C PRO A 39 -18.80 -7.83 0.35
N PRO A 40 -19.72 -7.90 1.33
CA PRO A 40 -19.38 -7.75 2.74
C PRO A 40 -18.30 -8.74 3.17
N PHE A 41 -17.37 -8.28 3.98
CA PHE A 41 -16.31 -9.13 4.55
C PHE A 41 -16.73 -9.60 5.95
N ASP A 42 -16.70 -10.92 6.17
CA ASP A 42 -16.96 -11.51 7.48
C ASP A 42 -15.66 -11.54 8.30
N PHE A 43 -15.51 -10.56 9.17
CA PHE A 43 -14.29 -10.35 9.95
C PHE A 43 -14.30 -11.14 11.27
N ASP A 44 -13.43 -12.15 11.34
CA ASP A 44 -13.07 -12.83 12.60
C ASP A 44 -11.64 -12.46 13.02
N PRO A 45 -11.42 -11.70 14.10
CA PRO A 45 -10.07 -11.33 14.54
C PRO A 45 -9.20 -12.54 14.91
N ASN A 46 -9.80 -13.65 15.39
CA ASN A 46 -9.04 -14.85 15.78
C ASN A 46 -8.38 -15.53 14.58
N TYR A 47 -8.91 -15.36 13.37
CA TYR A 47 -8.29 -15.86 12.15
C TYR A 47 -6.88 -15.31 11.93
N PHE A 48 -6.59 -14.12 12.49
CA PHE A 48 -5.32 -13.42 12.33
C PHE A 48 -4.36 -13.58 13.51
N ASP A 49 -4.67 -14.42 14.51
CA ASP A 49 -3.82 -14.60 15.71
C ASP A 49 -2.45 -15.21 15.40
N ASP A 50 -2.32 -15.95 14.30
CA ASP A 50 -1.10 -16.57 13.82
C ASP A 50 -0.32 -15.72 12.79
N VAL A 51 -0.71 -14.47 12.59
CA VAL A 51 0.05 -13.52 11.76
C VAL A 51 1.37 -13.16 12.45
N ASP A 52 2.47 -13.30 11.73
CA ASP A 52 3.81 -13.00 12.25
C ASP A 52 4.11 -11.51 12.28
N PHE A 53 3.64 -10.77 11.27
CA PHE A 53 3.73 -9.31 11.24
C PHE A 53 2.72 -8.68 10.29
N ILE A 54 2.42 -7.42 10.57
CA ILE A 54 1.58 -6.57 9.74
C ILE A 54 2.47 -5.60 8.99
N TYR A 55 2.24 -5.41 7.69
CA TYR A 55 2.79 -4.30 6.93
C TYR A 55 1.69 -3.27 6.69
N ILE A 56 1.99 -1.99 6.97
CA ILE A 56 1.11 -0.86 6.66
C ILE A 56 1.85 0.08 5.72
N SER A 57 1.28 0.27 4.54
CA SER A 57 1.89 1.07 3.48
C SER A 57 1.85 2.57 3.76
N HIS A 58 0.72 3.07 4.28
CA HIS A 58 0.52 4.49 4.55
C HIS A 58 -0.69 4.75 5.47
N GLN A 59 -0.98 6.03 5.72
CA GLN A 59 -1.91 6.47 6.76
C GLN A 59 -3.39 6.56 6.36
N HIS A 60 -3.75 6.30 5.09
CA HIS A 60 -5.16 6.35 4.69
C HIS A 60 -5.99 5.27 5.39
N PRO A 61 -7.25 5.55 5.77
CA PRO A 61 -8.05 4.63 6.57
C PRO A 61 -8.37 3.30 5.91
N ASP A 62 -8.34 3.20 4.60
CA ASP A 62 -8.50 1.97 3.81
C ASP A 62 -7.22 1.12 3.72
N HIS A 63 -6.12 1.57 4.35
CA HIS A 63 -4.86 0.84 4.55
C HIS A 63 -4.51 0.75 6.04
N PHE A 64 -4.69 1.84 6.78
CA PHE A 64 -4.51 1.93 8.21
C PHE A 64 -5.86 2.05 8.91
N SER A 65 -6.61 0.95 9.01
CA SER A 65 -7.90 0.93 9.69
C SER A 65 -7.73 0.79 11.20
N VAL A 66 -7.98 1.88 11.92
CA VAL A 66 -7.98 1.88 13.40
C VAL A 66 -9.03 0.89 13.95
N LYS A 67 -10.18 0.75 13.28
CA LYS A 67 -11.23 -0.19 13.69
C LYS A 67 -10.74 -1.62 13.61
N THR A 68 -10.14 -2.03 12.50
CA THR A 68 -9.59 -3.37 12.31
C THR A 68 -8.43 -3.61 13.27
N LEU A 69 -7.45 -2.73 13.29
CA LEU A 69 -6.25 -2.86 14.13
C LEU A 69 -6.61 -2.93 15.62
N SER A 70 -7.65 -2.22 16.06
CA SER A 70 -8.10 -2.28 17.46
C SER A 70 -8.52 -3.69 17.91
N LYS A 71 -8.93 -4.55 16.98
CA LYS A 71 -9.38 -5.92 17.25
C LYS A 71 -8.27 -6.97 17.11
N LEU A 72 -7.18 -6.66 16.42
CA LEU A 72 -6.07 -7.58 16.20
C LEU A 72 -5.19 -7.72 17.45
N ASN A 73 -4.48 -8.84 17.53
CA ASN A 73 -3.54 -9.15 18.59
C ASN A 73 -2.37 -8.16 18.62
N LYS A 74 -2.18 -7.45 19.75
CA LYS A 74 -1.17 -6.39 19.90
C LYS A 74 0.26 -6.90 20.00
N LYS A 75 0.46 -8.21 20.11
CA LYS A 75 1.80 -8.82 20.08
C LYS A 75 2.39 -8.90 18.68
N ILE A 76 1.56 -8.76 17.64
CA ILE A 76 2.00 -8.77 16.24
C ILE A 76 2.78 -7.48 15.97
N PRO A 77 4.06 -7.53 15.56
CA PRO A 77 4.80 -6.32 15.20
C PRO A 77 4.27 -5.72 13.89
N VAL A 78 4.34 -4.39 13.79
CA VAL A 78 3.91 -3.67 12.60
C VAL A 78 5.12 -3.06 11.90
N TYR A 79 5.31 -3.40 10.64
CA TYR A 79 6.37 -2.87 9.80
C TYR A 79 5.84 -1.71 8.96
N ILE A 80 6.55 -0.61 8.98
CA ILE A 80 6.26 0.59 8.17
C ILE A 80 7.54 1.16 7.58
N HIS A 81 7.42 2.04 6.62
CA HIS A 81 8.53 2.86 6.16
C HIS A 81 9.03 3.79 7.27
N ASN A 82 10.34 4.04 7.30
CA ASN A 82 10.94 5.05 8.18
C ASN A 82 10.64 6.45 7.64
N TYR A 83 9.41 6.94 7.93
CA TYR A 83 8.98 8.27 7.54
C TYR A 83 9.70 9.37 8.32
N HIS A 84 9.93 10.51 7.69
CA HIS A 84 10.46 11.69 8.36
C HIS A 84 9.53 12.14 9.51
N TYR A 85 8.23 12.25 9.22
CA TYR A 85 7.21 12.53 10.23
C TYR A 85 6.68 11.25 10.84
N LYS A 86 6.74 11.15 12.17
CA LYS A 86 6.38 9.93 12.92
C LYS A 86 4.87 9.79 13.18
N PHE A 87 4.03 10.43 12.39
CA PHE A 87 2.59 10.44 12.60
C PHE A 87 1.99 9.02 12.57
N LEU A 88 2.24 8.26 11.52
CA LEU A 88 1.74 6.88 11.40
C LEU A 88 2.28 5.99 12.52
N LYS A 89 3.60 6.07 12.80
CA LYS A 89 4.21 5.34 13.92
C LYS A 89 3.49 5.62 15.23
N ASN A 90 3.37 6.89 15.59
CA ASN A 90 2.75 7.29 16.85
C ASN A 90 1.29 6.82 16.96
N GLN A 91 0.55 6.83 15.86
CA GLN A 91 -0.82 6.32 15.84
C GLN A 91 -0.87 4.81 16.07
N ILE A 92 -0.01 4.03 15.39
CA ILE A 92 0.07 2.57 15.56
C ILE A 92 0.48 2.21 17.01
N GLU A 93 1.49 2.89 17.54
CA GLU A 93 1.94 2.70 18.93
C GLU A 93 0.85 3.06 19.94
N SER A 94 0.04 4.08 19.66
CA SER A 94 -1.10 4.44 20.53
C SER A 94 -2.19 3.37 20.60
N LEU A 95 -2.26 2.49 19.59
CA LEU A 95 -3.13 1.31 19.57
C LEU A 95 -2.54 0.12 20.33
N GLY A 96 -1.32 0.23 20.85
CA GLY A 96 -0.64 -0.80 21.64
C GLY A 96 0.28 -1.73 20.85
N PHE A 97 0.55 -1.47 19.58
CA PHE A 97 1.47 -2.27 18.77
C PHE A 97 2.91 -1.81 18.90
N SER A 98 3.85 -2.74 18.73
CA SER A 98 5.25 -2.41 18.48
C SER A 98 5.44 -2.08 16.99
N VAL A 99 6.20 -1.00 16.69
CA VAL A 99 6.44 -0.55 15.33
C VAL A 99 7.91 -0.72 14.96
N ILE A 100 8.16 -1.32 13.82
CA ILE A 100 9.48 -1.48 13.21
C ILE A 100 9.53 -0.62 11.95
N GLU A 101 10.40 0.39 11.97
CA GLU A 101 10.60 1.28 10.84
C GLU A 101 11.72 0.76 9.95
N LEU A 102 11.45 0.65 8.65
CA LEU A 102 12.42 0.20 7.64
C LEU A 102 12.82 1.34 6.72
N ASP A 103 14.12 1.45 6.45
CA ASP A 103 14.67 2.49 5.59
C ASP A 103 14.34 2.22 4.11
N HIS A 104 14.27 3.32 3.35
CA HIS A 104 13.98 3.31 1.92
C HIS A 104 14.93 2.41 1.14
N ASN A 105 14.37 1.47 0.41
CA ASN A 105 15.10 0.52 -0.47
C ASN A 105 16.14 -0.36 0.26
N VAL A 106 15.96 -0.62 1.54
CA VAL A 106 16.77 -1.56 2.29
C VAL A 106 16.06 -2.91 2.38
N ARG A 107 16.64 -3.95 1.76
CA ARG A 107 16.13 -5.33 1.84
C ARG A 107 16.46 -5.89 3.21
N THR A 108 15.46 -6.10 4.04
CA THR A 108 15.59 -6.51 5.44
C THR A 108 15.04 -7.92 5.63
N ASN A 109 15.81 -8.80 6.26
CA ASN A 109 15.30 -10.11 6.68
C ASN A 109 14.31 -9.92 7.83
N VAL A 110 13.13 -10.51 7.73
CA VAL A 110 12.07 -10.39 8.74
C VAL A 110 11.87 -11.68 9.54
N LYS A 111 11.94 -12.84 8.87
CA LYS A 111 11.88 -14.14 9.50
C LYS A 111 12.35 -15.22 8.52
N ASN A 112 13.12 -16.19 8.97
CA ASN A 112 13.68 -17.28 8.14
C ASN A 112 14.41 -16.73 6.90
N ASP A 113 14.05 -17.16 5.70
CA ASP A 113 14.55 -16.67 4.41
C ASP A 113 13.66 -15.60 3.77
N LEU A 114 12.68 -15.08 4.51
CA LEU A 114 11.77 -14.06 4.00
C LEU A 114 12.31 -12.64 4.26
N PHE A 115 12.25 -11.82 3.23
CA PHE A 115 12.72 -10.44 3.25
C PHE A 115 11.60 -9.47 2.85
N ILE A 116 11.68 -8.28 3.43
CA ILE A 116 10.85 -7.14 3.06
C ILE A 116 11.74 -5.98 2.63
N ASN A 117 11.31 -5.24 1.61
CA ASN A 117 11.96 -4.02 1.15
C ASN A 117 10.89 -2.97 0.86
N ILE A 118 10.88 -1.90 1.64
CA ILE A 118 9.90 -0.82 1.51
C ILE A 118 10.53 0.35 0.76
N LEU A 119 9.81 0.87 -0.23
CA LEU A 119 10.23 2.03 -1.00
C LEU A 119 9.14 3.10 -0.95
N ALA A 120 9.49 4.29 -0.49
CA ALA A 120 8.60 5.43 -0.63
C ALA A 120 8.30 5.69 -2.12
N ALA A 121 7.10 6.17 -2.41
CA ALA A 121 6.64 6.44 -3.77
C ALA A 121 7.63 7.32 -4.52
N ASP A 122 8.12 8.38 -3.88
CA ASP A 122 9.13 9.29 -4.44
C ASP A 122 10.08 9.80 -3.36
N ASN A 123 11.20 10.35 -3.78
CA ASN A 123 12.12 11.14 -2.96
C ASN A 123 11.67 12.59 -2.77
N CYS A 124 10.38 12.80 -2.52
CA CYS A 124 9.83 14.13 -2.33
C CYS A 124 10.12 15.10 -3.50
N ASN A 125 9.51 14.85 -4.66
CA ASN A 125 9.44 15.84 -5.73
C ASN A 125 8.33 16.86 -5.42
N PRO A 126 8.63 18.11 -5.04
CA PRO A 126 7.62 19.06 -4.58
C PRO A 126 6.53 19.37 -5.60
N GLU A 127 6.86 19.36 -6.89
CA GLU A 127 5.90 19.64 -7.96
C GLU A 127 4.89 18.49 -8.13
N LEU A 128 5.38 17.26 -8.12
CA LEU A 128 4.53 16.08 -8.20
C LEU A 128 3.70 15.92 -6.92
N CYS A 129 4.31 16.16 -5.74
CA CYS A 129 3.61 16.15 -4.48
C CYS A 129 2.46 17.12 -4.42
N TYR A 130 2.70 18.34 -4.81
CA TYR A 130 1.65 19.36 -4.84
C TYR A 130 0.49 18.94 -5.76
N LYS A 131 0.82 18.39 -6.92
CA LYS A 131 -0.18 17.96 -7.91
C LYS A 131 -1.04 16.78 -7.42
N PHE A 132 -0.45 15.82 -6.71
CA PHE A 132 -1.15 14.59 -6.32
C PHE A 132 -1.70 14.63 -4.89
N PHE A 133 -1.03 15.31 -3.98
CA PHE A 133 -1.37 15.32 -2.55
C PHE A 133 -1.61 16.72 -1.97
N GLY A 134 -1.50 17.77 -2.77
CA GLY A 134 -1.62 19.14 -2.28
C GLY A 134 -0.50 19.55 -1.30
N CYS A 135 0.61 18.82 -1.26
CA CYS A 135 1.72 19.12 -0.36
C CYS A 135 2.37 20.46 -0.72
N GLY A 136 2.35 21.40 0.21
CA GLY A 136 2.92 22.75 0.01
C GLY A 136 4.40 22.88 0.36
N MET A 137 5.12 21.79 0.63
CA MET A 137 6.53 21.85 1.01
C MET A 137 7.41 22.21 -0.18
N LYS A 138 8.18 23.29 0.00
CA LYS A 138 9.09 23.82 -1.02
C LYS A 138 10.50 23.26 -0.92
N GLU A 139 10.87 22.72 0.24
CA GLU A 139 12.21 22.20 0.52
C GLU A 139 12.16 20.70 0.73
N LYS A 140 13.16 20.01 0.22
CA LYS A 140 13.32 18.57 0.36
C LYS A 140 13.89 18.26 1.73
N PRO A 141 13.10 17.76 2.69
CA PRO A 141 13.67 17.33 3.96
C PRO A 141 14.56 16.09 3.75
N SER A 142 15.43 15.84 4.70
CA SER A 142 16.19 14.59 4.74
C SER A 142 15.23 13.44 4.98
N GLY A 143 15.13 12.53 4.03
CA GLY A 143 14.18 11.41 4.04
C GLY A 143 12.91 11.68 3.24
N SER A 144 12.10 10.62 3.08
CA SER A 144 10.82 10.72 2.39
C SER A 144 9.77 11.36 3.29
N THR A 145 9.08 12.36 2.77
CA THR A 145 7.89 12.96 3.41
C THR A 145 6.61 12.30 2.94
N TYR A 146 6.74 11.35 2.02
CA TYR A 146 5.61 10.69 1.42
C TYR A 146 4.92 9.75 2.35
N ASN A 147 3.62 9.77 2.19
CA ASN A 147 2.75 8.85 2.90
C ASN A 147 2.72 7.48 2.24
N ASP A 148 2.75 7.43 0.90
CA ASP A 148 2.54 6.18 0.16
C ASP A 148 3.86 5.43 -0.08
N THR A 149 3.82 4.12 0.13
CA THR A 149 4.98 3.25 -0.09
C THR A 149 4.61 2.03 -0.91
N MET A 150 5.58 1.55 -1.68
CA MET A 150 5.57 0.22 -2.29
C MET A 150 6.31 -0.75 -1.39
N CYS A 151 5.94 -2.02 -1.47
CA CYS A 151 6.58 -3.10 -0.75
C CYS A 151 7.03 -4.20 -1.70
N VAL A 152 8.24 -4.70 -1.52
CA VAL A 152 8.71 -5.93 -2.15
C VAL A 152 8.88 -6.97 -1.06
N ILE A 153 8.28 -8.14 -1.25
CA ILE A 153 8.43 -9.30 -0.38
C ILE A 153 9.07 -10.41 -1.21
N ASP A 154 10.18 -10.94 -0.75
CA ASP A 154 10.92 -11.96 -1.48
C ASP A 154 11.56 -13.00 -0.55
N ASP A 155 11.73 -14.23 -1.05
CA ASP A 155 12.40 -15.34 -0.39
C ASP A 155 13.74 -15.71 -1.07
N GLY A 156 14.23 -14.82 -1.95
CA GLY A 156 15.41 -15.07 -2.77
C GLY A 156 15.12 -15.78 -4.09
N ASN A 157 13.98 -16.47 -4.24
CA ASN A 157 13.55 -17.16 -5.45
C ASN A 157 12.32 -16.52 -6.09
N GLU A 158 11.31 -16.23 -5.27
CA GLU A 158 10.07 -15.59 -5.70
C GLU A 158 10.00 -14.15 -5.17
N VAL A 159 9.47 -13.26 -5.99
CA VAL A 159 9.36 -11.82 -5.71
C VAL A 159 7.94 -11.36 -5.92
N ILE A 160 7.34 -10.81 -4.87
CA ILE A 160 6.04 -10.14 -4.89
C ILE A 160 6.28 -8.64 -4.75
N VAL A 161 5.73 -7.85 -5.66
CA VAL A 161 5.74 -6.39 -5.58
C VAL A 161 4.32 -5.91 -5.33
N ASN A 162 4.12 -5.14 -4.26
CA ASN A 162 2.85 -4.48 -3.97
C ASN A 162 3.04 -2.97 -4.16
N THR A 163 2.33 -2.38 -5.13
CA THR A 163 2.43 -0.95 -5.42
C THR A 163 1.57 -0.10 -4.51
N ASN A 164 0.62 -0.72 -3.81
CA ASN A 164 -0.38 -0.01 -3.00
C ASN A 164 -0.99 1.17 -3.79
N ASP A 165 -1.20 2.31 -3.15
CA ASP A 165 -1.78 3.50 -3.78
C ASP A 165 -0.78 4.40 -4.50
N CYS A 166 0.45 3.92 -4.70
CA CYS A 166 1.50 4.73 -5.34
C CYS A 166 1.17 5.04 -6.81
N PRO A 167 0.85 6.28 -7.19
CA PRO A 167 0.63 6.62 -8.59
C PRO A 167 1.95 6.47 -9.38
N PHE A 168 1.92 5.79 -10.53
CA PHE A 168 3.14 5.53 -11.30
C PHE A 168 4.00 6.77 -11.58
N PRO A 169 3.43 7.95 -11.95
CA PRO A 169 4.24 9.14 -12.18
C PRO A 169 5.09 9.57 -10.99
N LEU A 170 4.59 9.37 -9.76
CA LEU A 170 5.34 9.62 -8.53
C LEU A 170 6.33 8.51 -8.23
N ALA A 171 5.90 7.27 -8.37
CA ALA A 171 6.64 6.09 -7.97
C ALA A 171 7.62 5.57 -9.02
N LYS A 172 7.68 6.17 -10.19
CA LYS A 172 8.51 5.72 -11.32
C LYS A 172 9.98 5.49 -10.95
N THR A 173 10.55 6.36 -10.13
CA THR A 173 11.96 6.22 -9.70
C THR A 173 12.11 5.01 -8.80
N SER A 174 11.25 4.83 -7.82
CA SER A 174 11.26 3.68 -6.91
C SER A 174 10.94 2.38 -7.66
N ALA A 175 10.01 2.39 -8.62
CA ALA A 175 9.74 1.23 -9.47
C ALA A 175 10.96 0.83 -10.32
N LYS A 176 11.74 1.80 -10.82
CA LYS A 176 13.00 1.51 -11.50
C LYS A 176 14.06 0.89 -10.57
N LEU A 177 14.14 1.34 -9.31
CA LEU A 177 15.02 0.73 -8.32
C LEU A 177 14.64 -0.73 -8.04
N ILE A 178 13.33 -1.03 -7.95
CA ILE A 178 12.83 -2.40 -7.84
C ILE A 178 13.29 -3.22 -9.06
N LYS A 179 13.07 -2.74 -10.30
CA LYS A 179 13.48 -3.45 -11.52
C LYS A 179 14.98 -3.71 -11.59
N GLN A 180 15.78 -2.77 -11.09
CA GLN A 180 17.25 -2.93 -11.06
C GLN A 180 17.70 -3.95 -10.01
N LYS A 181 17.05 -3.98 -8.86
CA LYS A 181 17.40 -4.84 -7.73
C LYS A 181 16.89 -6.27 -7.89
N TYR A 182 15.70 -6.43 -8.45
CA TYR A 182 15.01 -7.70 -8.62
C TYR A 182 14.88 -8.02 -10.12
N ARG A 183 15.60 -9.06 -10.58
CA ARG A 183 15.64 -9.44 -12.00
C ARG A 183 14.28 -9.93 -12.52
N THR A 184 13.55 -10.65 -11.66
CA THR A 184 12.24 -11.22 -11.95
C THR A 184 11.23 -10.71 -10.91
N VAL A 185 10.01 -10.45 -11.34
CA VAL A 185 8.86 -10.20 -10.47
C VAL A 185 7.86 -11.31 -10.78
N ASN A 186 7.57 -12.14 -9.78
CA ASN A 186 6.65 -13.26 -9.95
C ASN A 186 5.20 -12.78 -9.90
N LEU A 187 4.89 -11.89 -8.94
CA LEU A 187 3.56 -11.32 -8.81
C LEU A 187 3.65 -9.82 -8.57
N LEU A 188 2.85 -9.06 -9.30
CA LEU A 188 2.60 -7.64 -9.08
C LEU A 188 1.18 -7.44 -8.56
N LEU A 189 1.06 -6.88 -7.36
CA LEU A 189 -0.20 -6.35 -6.83
C LEU A 189 -0.25 -4.87 -7.20
N VAL A 190 -1.23 -4.48 -8.03
CA VAL A 190 -1.28 -3.13 -8.60
C VAL A 190 -2.67 -2.52 -8.52
N GLY A 191 -2.77 -1.34 -7.90
CA GLY A 191 -3.99 -0.57 -7.87
C GLY A 191 -4.35 -0.02 -9.25
N TYR A 192 -5.61 -0.23 -9.68
CA TYR A 192 -6.14 0.29 -10.94
C TYR A 192 -7.41 1.12 -10.75
N ASN A 193 -7.71 1.48 -9.51
CA ASN A 193 -8.91 2.24 -9.16
C ASN A 193 -8.56 3.53 -8.42
N SER A 194 -9.53 4.42 -8.30
CA SER A 194 -9.43 5.66 -7.54
C SER A 194 -10.44 5.66 -6.40
N ALA A 195 -9.94 5.87 -5.22
CA ALA A 195 -10.75 6.13 -4.04
C ALA A 195 -11.20 7.60 -3.90
N GLY A 196 -10.86 8.45 -4.87
CA GLY A 196 -11.16 9.88 -4.81
C GLY A 196 -12.65 10.19 -4.99
N PRO A 197 -13.14 11.34 -4.48
CA PRO A 197 -14.55 11.73 -4.56
C PRO A 197 -14.99 12.16 -5.96
N TYR A 198 -14.08 12.40 -6.90
CA TYR A 198 -14.39 12.82 -8.27
C TYR A 198 -14.44 11.61 -9.21
N PRO A 199 -15.46 11.50 -10.08
CA PRO A 199 -16.60 12.43 -10.27
C PRO A 199 -17.82 12.14 -9.37
N GLN A 200 -17.78 11.11 -8.51
CA GLN A 200 -18.94 10.52 -7.83
C GLN A 200 -19.68 11.49 -6.90
N CYS A 201 -18.94 12.40 -6.26
CA CYS A 201 -19.47 13.36 -5.29
C CYS A 201 -19.65 14.77 -5.87
N PHE A 202 -19.58 14.92 -7.21
CA PHE A 202 -19.72 16.21 -7.89
C PHE A 202 -21.02 16.28 -8.68
N GLU A 203 -21.70 17.41 -8.62
CA GLU A 203 -22.86 17.69 -9.45
C GLU A 203 -22.43 17.94 -10.91
N LEU A 204 -22.60 16.94 -11.74
CA LEU A 204 -22.32 16.98 -13.17
C LEU A 204 -23.56 16.56 -13.95
N ASN A 205 -23.78 17.14 -15.14
CA ASN A 205 -24.77 16.56 -16.04
C ASN A 205 -24.30 15.20 -16.58
N ASP A 206 -25.22 14.38 -17.06
CA ASP A 206 -24.94 12.99 -17.46
C ASP A 206 -23.78 12.83 -18.45
N ALA A 207 -23.68 13.72 -19.44
CA ALA A 207 -22.62 13.68 -20.43
C ALA A 207 -21.25 13.99 -19.81
N ASN A 208 -21.18 15.00 -18.96
CA ASN A 208 -19.97 15.39 -18.25
C ASN A 208 -19.56 14.32 -17.23
N TYR A 209 -20.53 13.69 -16.52
CA TYR A 209 -20.27 12.61 -15.60
C TYR A 209 -19.67 11.38 -16.30
N ALA A 210 -20.26 10.97 -17.42
CA ALA A 210 -19.76 9.85 -18.22
C ALA A 210 -18.33 10.11 -18.73
N SER A 211 -18.06 11.31 -19.25
CA SER A 211 -16.73 11.70 -19.70
C SER A 211 -15.71 11.75 -18.58
N ALA A 212 -16.07 12.33 -17.43
CA ALA A 212 -15.22 12.41 -16.26
C ALA A 212 -14.87 11.01 -15.73
N LYS A 213 -15.88 10.13 -15.59
CA LYS A 213 -15.70 8.74 -15.20
C LYS A 213 -14.74 8.00 -16.12
N GLN A 214 -14.93 8.12 -17.42
CA GLN A 214 -14.06 7.48 -18.42
C GLN A 214 -12.61 7.99 -18.32
N THR A 215 -12.42 9.29 -18.12
CA THR A 215 -11.09 9.91 -17.95
C THR A 215 -10.37 9.35 -16.72
N VAL A 216 -11.08 9.22 -15.59
CA VAL A 216 -10.51 8.66 -14.36
C VAL A 216 -10.13 7.20 -14.57
N ILE A 217 -11.02 6.39 -15.14
CA ILE A 217 -10.75 4.97 -15.45
C ILE A 217 -9.50 4.84 -16.31
N GLN A 218 -9.44 5.54 -17.44
CA GLN A 218 -8.30 5.49 -18.35
C GLN A 218 -6.99 5.90 -17.70
N LYS A 219 -7.03 6.91 -16.82
CA LYS A 219 -5.85 7.36 -16.07
C LYS A 219 -5.28 6.24 -15.20
N PHE A 220 -6.12 5.56 -14.42
CA PHE A 220 -5.64 4.52 -13.49
C PHE A 220 -5.23 3.24 -14.23
N PHE A 221 -5.95 2.83 -15.27
CA PHE A 221 -5.51 1.75 -16.15
C PHE A 221 -4.14 2.03 -16.76
N LYS A 222 -3.91 3.26 -17.22
CA LYS A 222 -2.60 3.65 -17.75
C LYS A 222 -1.50 3.53 -16.70
N TYR A 223 -1.75 3.88 -15.44
CA TYR A 223 -0.76 3.72 -14.38
C TYR A 223 -0.45 2.24 -14.12
N ALA A 224 -1.47 1.38 -14.10
CA ALA A 224 -1.27 -0.05 -13.97
C ALA A 224 -0.47 -0.63 -15.16
N GLU A 225 -0.79 -0.26 -16.39
CA GLU A 225 -0.02 -0.63 -17.60
C GLU A 225 1.45 -0.20 -17.51
N GLU A 226 1.72 1.02 -17.04
CA GLU A 226 3.08 1.54 -16.91
C GLU A 226 3.89 0.73 -15.89
N TYR A 227 3.28 0.29 -14.78
CA TYR A 227 3.92 -0.64 -13.82
C TYR A 227 4.19 -2.00 -14.45
N VAL A 228 3.20 -2.61 -15.10
CA VAL A 228 3.34 -3.90 -15.78
C VAL A 228 4.43 -3.84 -16.85
N ASN A 229 4.45 -2.80 -17.67
CA ASN A 229 5.43 -2.61 -18.73
C ASN A 229 6.85 -2.42 -18.18
N LEU A 230 7.01 -1.72 -17.05
CA LEU A 230 8.32 -1.51 -16.43
C LEU A 230 8.81 -2.77 -15.71
N LEU A 231 7.97 -3.36 -14.87
CA LEU A 231 8.37 -4.45 -13.98
C LEU A 231 8.35 -5.81 -14.67
N GLN A 232 7.51 -5.98 -15.71
CA GLN A 232 7.35 -7.22 -16.48
C GLN A 232 7.12 -8.44 -15.58
N PRO A 233 6.05 -8.41 -14.74
CA PRO A 233 5.77 -9.50 -13.83
C PRO A 233 5.29 -10.75 -14.59
N ALA A 234 5.50 -11.94 -14.00
CA ALA A 234 4.93 -13.18 -14.53
C ALA A 234 3.40 -13.19 -14.40
N PHE A 235 2.90 -12.65 -13.29
CA PHE A 235 1.46 -12.49 -13.00
C PHE A 235 1.20 -11.12 -12.39
N PHE A 236 -0.02 -10.60 -12.54
CA PHE A 236 -0.50 -9.41 -11.83
C PHE A 236 -1.94 -9.58 -11.37
N LEU A 237 -2.27 -8.90 -10.28
CA LEU A 237 -3.58 -8.87 -9.63
C LEU A 237 -3.94 -7.44 -9.29
#